data_515a2cf1cf4ae961c99180ece8e0ef63
#
_entry.id   515a2cf1cf4ae961c99180ece8e0ef63
#
_cell.length_a   1.000
_cell.length_b   1.000
_cell.length_c   1.000
_cell.angle_alpha   90.00
_cell.angle_beta   90.00
_cell.angle_gamma   90.00
#
_symmetry.space_group_name_H-M   'P 1'
#
loop_
_entity.id
_entity.type
_entity.pdbx_description
1 polymer ?
#
loop_
_entity_poly.entity_id
_entity_poly.type
_entity_poly.pdbx_seq_one_letter_code
_entity_poly.pdbx_strand_id
1 'polypeptide(L)' 'MFQILIAEDDSELRQLFARVLTKNGYAVTGVANGKEALDAVYNGYYDMIISDIMMPEMDGYELVSNLREAGNTMPVL' A
#
# COMPACT_ATOMS: atom_id res chain seq x y z
N MET A 1 4.92 -13.56 -9.13
CA MET A 1 5.14 -13.32 -7.71
C MET A 1 4.04 -12.39 -7.20
N PHE A 2 3.47 -12.72 -6.06
CA PHE A 2 2.40 -11.91 -5.48
C PHE A 2 2.97 -10.57 -5.00
N GLN A 3 2.41 -9.46 -5.47
CA GLN A 3 2.93 -8.12 -5.24
C GLN A 3 2.09 -7.38 -4.20
N ILE A 4 2.75 -6.90 -3.15
CA ILE A 4 2.09 -6.20 -2.04
C ILE A 4 2.63 -4.78 -1.94
N LEU A 5 1.73 -3.80 -1.86
CA LEU A 5 2.05 -2.43 -1.58
C LEU A 5 1.72 -2.14 -0.11
N ILE A 6 2.69 -1.63 0.64
CA ILE A 6 2.49 -1.25 2.04
C ILE A 6 2.49 0.28 2.13
N ALA A 7 1.40 0.85 2.63
CA ALA A 7 1.29 2.27 2.90
C ALA A 7 1.29 2.47 4.42
N GLU A 8 2.42 2.90 4.97
CA GLU A 8 2.62 3.09 6.40
C GLU A 8 3.57 4.26 6.64
N ASP A 9 3.15 5.23 7.44
CA ASP A 9 3.95 6.43 7.72
C ASP A 9 5.13 6.16 8.67
N ASP A 10 5.01 5.17 9.55
CA ASP A 10 6.11 4.78 10.44
C ASP A 10 7.13 3.95 9.65
N SER A 11 8.32 4.50 9.45
CA SER A 11 9.34 3.85 8.64
C SER A 11 9.84 2.54 9.24
N GLU A 12 9.88 2.43 10.56
CA GLU A 12 10.31 1.20 11.23
C GLU A 12 9.29 0.07 11.04
N LEU A 13 8.01 0.39 11.23
CA LEU A 13 6.92 -0.58 10.98
C LEU A 13 6.86 -0.97 9.52
N ARG A 14 6.99 0.00 8.61
CA ARG A 14 7.00 -0.27 7.18
C ARG A 14 8.10 -1.25 6.80
N GLN A 15 9.31 -1.02 7.31
CA GLN A 15 10.46 -1.89 7.06
C GLN A 15 10.27 -3.27 7.67
N LEU A 16 9.69 -3.34 8.88
CA LEU A 16 9.41 -4.62 9.54
C LEU A 16 8.45 -5.46 8.72
N PHE A 17 7.33 -4.89 8.29
CA PHE A 17 6.34 -5.60 7.47
C PHE A 17 6.95 -6.02 6.14
N ALA A 18 7.70 -5.13 5.49
CA ALA A 18 8.35 -5.45 4.23
C ALA A 18 9.32 -6.62 4.38
N ARG A 19 10.10 -6.64 5.45
CA ARG A 19 11.06 -7.71 5.71
C ARG A 19 10.37 -9.05 5.92
N VAL A 20 9.33 -9.08 6.75
CA VAL A 20 8.59 -10.31 7.05
C VAL A 20 7.93 -10.86 5.78
N LEU A 21 7.27 -10.00 5.02
CA LEU A 21 6.57 -10.44 3.80
C LEU A 21 7.54 -10.88 2.71
N THR A 22 8.66 -10.17 2.54
CA THR A 22 9.69 -10.56 1.59
C THR A 22 10.26 -11.93 1.94
N LYS A 23 10.47 -12.18 3.23
CA LYS A 23 10.96 -13.47 3.71
C LYS A 23 10.02 -14.63 3.38
N ASN A 24 8.72 -14.34 3.27
CA ASN A 24 7.69 -15.32 2.96
C ASN A 24 7.39 -15.41 1.45
N GLY A 25 8.22 -14.83 0.61
CA GLY A 25 8.14 -15.01 -0.84
C GLY A 25 7.32 -13.97 -1.59
N TYR A 26 6.92 -12.87 -0.93
CA TYR A 26 6.17 -11.80 -1.58
C TYR A 26 7.10 -10.71 -2.12
N ALA A 27 6.71 -10.07 -3.21
CA ALA A 27 7.37 -8.85 -3.67
C ALA A 27 6.71 -7.65 -2.99
N VAL A 28 7.48 -6.82 -2.28
CA VAL A 28 6.93 -5.77 -1.44
C VAL A 28 7.48 -4.41 -1.84
N THR A 29 6.58 -3.43 -1.95
CA THR A 29 6.93 -2.02 -2.14
C THR A 29 6.34 -1.23 -0.97
N GLY A 30 7.15 -0.41 -0.32
CA GLY A 30 6.71 0.41 0.81
C GLY A 30 6.61 1.87 0.42
N VAL A 31 5.51 2.52 0.83
CA VAL A 31 5.31 3.96 0.67
C VAL A 31 4.88 4.57 2.00
N ALA A 32 5.06 5.88 2.14
CA ALA A 32 4.91 6.55 3.44
C ALA A 32 3.49 7.06 3.71
N ASN A 33 2.67 7.20 2.68
CA ASN A 33 1.31 7.75 2.84
C ASN A 33 0.41 7.30 1.69
N GLY A 34 -0.88 7.64 1.81
CA GLY A 34 -1.87 7.24 0.82
C GLY A 34 -1.69 7.89 -0.54
N LYS A 35 -1.16 9.11 -0.58
CA LYS A 35 -0.89 9.78 -1.84
C LYS A 35 0.21 9.05 -2.63
N GLU A 36 1.29 8.66 -1.96
CA GLU A 36 2.34 7.86 -2.58
C GLU A 36 1.82 6.49 -3.01
N ALA A 37 0.92 5.89 -2.21
CA ALA A 37 0.30 4.63 -2.55
C ALA A 37 -0.54 4.74 -3.83
N LEU A 38 -1.31 5.80 -3.96
CA LEU A 38 -2.12 6.04 -5.15
C LEU A 38 -1.24 6.22 -6.39
N ASP A 39 -0.17 7.00 -6.26
CA ASP A 39 0.79 7.18 -7.36
C ASP A 39 1.44 5.86 -7.76
N ALA A 40 1.80 5.03 -6.78
CA ALA A 40 2.40 3.72 -7.04
C ALA A 40 1.45 2.82 -7.82
N VAL A 41 0.17 2.82 -7.46
CA VAL A 41 -0.84 2.00 -8.14
C VAL A 41 -1.05 2.45 -9.58
N TYR A 42 -1.01 3.76 -9.85
CA TYR A 42 -1.13 4.27 -11.21
C TYR A 42 0.07 3.92 -12.08
N ASN A 43 1.25 3.74 -11.48
CA ASN A 43 2.50 3.49 -12.19
C ASN A 43 2.96 2.04 -12.15
N GLY A 44 2.24 1.15 -11.48
CA GLY A 44 2.63 -0.23 -11.32
C GLY A 44 1.43 -1.14 -11.08
N TYR A 45 1.72 -2.43 -10.89
CA TYR A 45 0.69 -3.43 -10.60
C TYR A 45 0.94 -4.03 -9.22
N TYR A 46 -0.13 -4.15 -8.44
CA TYR A 46 -0.09 -4.79 -7.12
C TYR A 46 -1.31 -5.69 -6.94
N ASP A 47 -1.11 -6.80 -6.24
CA ASP A 47 -2.17 -7.76 -5.96
C ASP A 47 -2.95 -7.39 -4.70
N MET A 48 -2.31 -6.64 -3.79
CA MET A 48 -2.90 -6.26 -2.51
C MET A 48 -2.23 -5.00 -1.97
N ILE A 49 -3.00 -4.20 -1.21
CA ILE A 49 -2.49 -3.06 -0.46
C ILE A 49 -2.73 -3.31 1.02
N ILE A 50 -1.70 -3.09 1.84
CA ILE A 50 -1.82 -3.02 3.30
C ILE A 50 -1.65 -1.56 3.67
N SER A 51 -2.66 -0.96 4.31
CA SER A 51 -2.68 0.47 4.56
C SER A 51 -3.04 0.79 6.00
N ASP A 52 -2.33 1.75 6.60
CA ASP A 52 -2.73 2.38 7.84
C ASP A 52 -3.83 3.40 7.54
N ILE A 53 -4.89 3.41 8.34
CA ILE A 53 -6.03 4.32 8.16
C ILE A 53 -5.63 5.76 8.46
N MET A 54 -4.80 5.97 9.47
CA MET A 54 -4.46 7.31 10.00
C MET A 54 -3.12 7.80 9.46
N MET A 55 -2.98 7.87 8.14
CA MET A 55 -1.78 8.39 7.50
C MET A 55 -1.88 9.89 7.25
N PRO A 56 -0.75 10.64 7.32
CA PRO A 56 -0.74 12.02 6.88
C PRO A 56 -1.01 12.12 5.38
N GLU A 57 -1.49 13.25 4.92
CA GLU A 57 -1.82 13.60 3.53
C GLU A 57 -3.04 12.87 2.97
N MET A 58 -3.06 11.55 3.02
CA MET A 58 -4.22 10.78 2.55
C MET A 58 -4.36 9.55 3.43
N ASP A 59 -5.44 9.45 4.20
CA ASP A 59 -5.68 8.30 5.06
C ASP A 59 -6.19 7.08 4.27
N GLY A 60 -6.32 5.96 4.97
CA GLY A 60 -6.73 4.70 4.32
C GLY A 60 -8.12 4.78 3.70
N TYR A 61 -9.04 5.55 4.27
CA TYR A 61 -10.38 5.72 3.72
C TYR A 61 -10.36 6.50 2.41
N GLU A 62 -9.60 7.58 2.35
CA GLU A 62 -9.43 8.36 1.12
C GLU A 62 -8.74 7.53 0.04
N LEU A 63 -7.73 6.77 0.42
CA LEU A 63 -7.03 5.90 -0.52
C LEU A 63 -7.99 4.91 -1.18
N VAL A 64 -8.80 4.20 -0.39
CA VAL A 64 -9.76 3.23 -0.92
C VAL A 64 -10.78 3.92 -1.81
N SER A 65 -11.31 5.06 -1.38
CA SER A 65 -12.29 5.83 -2.15
C SER A 65 -11.72 6.21 -3.53
N ASN A 66 -10.50 6.75 -3.56
CA ASN A 66 -9.85 7.13 -4.82
C ASN A 66 -9.59 5.94 -5.74
N LEU A 67 -9.18 4.81 -5.17
CA LEU A 67 -8.95 3.59 -5.95
C LEU A 67 -10.25 3.08 -6.56
N ARG A 68 -11.36 3.07 -5.82
CA ARG A 68 -12.65 2.61 -6.31
C ARG A 68 -13.20 3.54 -7.39
N GLU A 69 -13.05 4.85 -7.23
CA GLU A 69 -13.44 5.82 -8.25
C GLU A 69 -12.67 5.62 -9.56
N ALA A 70 -11.42 5.23 -9.47
CA ALA A 70 -10.60 4.93 -10.65
C ALA A 70 -10.90 3.55 -11.26
N GLY A 71 -11.86 2.81 -10.70
CA GLY A 71 -12.23 1.48 -11.18
C GLY A 71 -11.32 0.35 -10.70
N ASN A 72 -10.44 0.63 -9.77
CA ASN A 72 -9.55 -0.39 -9.22
C ASN A 72 -10.27 -1.18 -8.11
N THR A 73 -10.26 -2.50 -8.22
CA THR A 73 -10.93 -3.40 -7.28
C THR A 73 -9.96 -4.23 -6.45
N MET A 74 -8.69 -3.84 -6.41
CA MET A 74 -7.64 -4.51 -5.66
C MET A 74 -7.99 -4.60 -4.17
N PRO A 75 -7.73 -5.76 -3.51
CA PRO A 75 -7.95 -5.88 -2.07
C PRO A 75 -7.09 -4.90 -1.27
N VAL A 76 -7.71 -4.31 -0.23
CA VAL A 76 -7.03 -3.38 0.69
C VAL A 76 -7.29 -3.85 2.12
N LEU A 77 -6.22 -4.00 2.85
CA LEU A 77 -6.27 -4.37 4.27
C LEU A 77 -5.97 -3.19 5.17
#